data_5807c72fb31c89df05e93f7c5ed97421
#
_entry.id   5807c72fb31c89df05e93f7c5ed97421
#
_cell.length_a   1.000
_cell.length_b   1.000
_cell.length_c   1.000
_cell.angle_alpha   90.00
_cell.angle_beta   90.00
_cell.angle_gamma   90.00
#
_symmetry.space_group_name_H-M   'P 1'
#
loop_
_entity.id
_entity.type
_entity.pdbx_description
1 polymer ?
#
loop_
_entity_poly.entity_id
_entity_poly.type
_entity_poly.pdbx_seq_one_letter_code
_entity_poly.pdbx_strand_id
1 'polypeptide(L)'
;MEFRSSLVLYLTQLGLARLKPTVRILSLVALVAWCHEKDRWEMILFYSGFLLAELDFRRQALAAAKSILPTTSSISTSAQRQRLWTSLYVFVFLVGIYLGGQPQEHVEHAPGWATLHSWIPTYASHKQRYWVGWAALLLVWSTSNSPLLQRLFTNSPVQYLGKISFSLYLMHGPVTHTIGYASMDFFWRTIGEDTYMTKEIGFVIAAIIDIASTIWAADIFMRVVDTPTVHLAKWFEEKCIVSLE
;
A
#
# COMPACT_ATOMS: atom_id res chain seq x y z
N MET A 1 8.65 -13.60 4.65
CA MET A 1 7.26 -13.44 5.12
C MET A 1 6.29 -13.30 3.95
N GLU A 2 6.51 -12.43 2.99
CA GLU A 2 5.60 -12.08 1.89
C GLU A 2 5.21 -13.25 0.98
N PHE A 3 6.17 -14.06 0.55
CA PHE A 3 5.89 -15.24 -0.30
C PHE A 3 4.88 -16.21 0.34
N ARG A 4 5.04 -16.48 1.64
CA ARG A 4 4.11 -17.34 2.39
C ARG A 4 2.71 -16.73 2.44
N SER A 5 2.61 -15.43 2.73
CA SER A 5 1.33 -14.72 2.81
C SER A 5 0.64 -14.65 1.46
N SER A 6 1.39 -14.42 0.38
CA SER A 6 0.87 -14.45 -0.99
C SER A 6 0.35 -15.84 -1.37
N LEU A 7 1.08 -16.91 -1.04
CA LEU A 7 0.64 -18.28 -1.32
C LEU A 7 -0.67 -18.62 -0.58
N VAL A 8 -0.77 -18.25 0.70
CA VAL A 8 -2.00 -18.44 1.49
C VAL A 8 -3.15 -17.63 0.90
N LEU A 9 -2.90 -16.39 0.44
CA LEU A 9 -3.91 -15.58 -0.23
C LEU A 9 -4.41 -16.26 -1.51
N TYR A 10 -3.52 -16.75 -2.39
CA TYR A 10 -3.91 -17.43 -3.62
C TYR A 10 -4.72 -18.70 -3.34
N LEU A 11 -4.32 -19.50 -2.36
CA LEU A 11 -5.09 -20.69 -1.95
C LEU A 11 -6.47 -20.30 -1.43
N THR A 12 -6.57 -19.22 -0.66
CA THR A 12 -7.86 -18.68 -0.19
C THR A 12 -8.71 -18.19 -1.36
N GLN A 13 -8.13 -17.50 -2.34
CA GLN A 13 -8.84 -17.07 -3.56
C GLN A 13 -9.40 -18.27 -4.33
N LEU A 14 -8.62 -19.31 -4.52
CA LEU A 14 -9.06 -20.54 -5.17
C LEU A 14 -10.20 -21.22 -4.39
N GLY A 15 -10.09 -21.31 -3.07
CA GLY A 15 -11.12 -21.90 -2.21
C GLY A 15 -12.43 -21.11 -2.22
N LEU A 16 -12.35 -19.77 -2.29
CA LEU A 16 -13.52 -18.90 -2.28
C LEU A 16 -14.09 -18.60 -3.70
N ALA A 17 -13.37 -18.96 -4.77
CA ALA A 17 -13.70 -18.58 -6.14
C ALA A 17 -15.13 -18.98 -6.57
N ARG A 18 -15.59 -20.16 -6.15
CA ARG A 18 -16.91 -20.70 -6.50
C ARG A 18 -18.06 -20.25 -5.58
N LEU A 19 -17.75 -19.51 -4.51
CA LEU A 19 -18.77 -19.05 -3.57
C LEU A 19 -19.55 -17.85 -4.12
N LYS A 20 -20.81 -17.73 -3.69
CA LYS A 20 -21.62 -16.54 -3.96
C LYS A 20 -20.91 -15.29 -3.40
N PRO A 21 -20.97 -14.12 -4.07
CA PRO A 21 -20.25 -12.91 -3.65
C PRO A 21 -20.52 -12.50 -2.19
N THR A 22 -21.75 -12.66 -1.71
CA THR A 22 -22.10 -12.34 -0.32
C THR A 22 -21.38 -13.27 0.67
N VAL A 23 -21.33 -14.59 0.39
CA VAL A 23 -20.66 -15.57 1.25
C VAL A 23 -19.16 -15.32 1.24
N ARG A 24 -18.59 -14.99 0.07
CA ARG A 24 -17.16 -14.66 -0.09
C ARG A 24 -16.78 -13.43 0.74
N ILE A 25 -17.57 -12.35 0.70
CA ILE A 25 -17.37 -11.16 1.51
C ILE A 25 -17.44 -11.50 3.01
N LEU A 26 -18.45 -12.24 3.44
CA LEU A 26 -18.60 -12.64 4.85
C LEU A 26 -17.42 -13.51 5.31
N SER A 27 -16.95 -14.44 4.49
CA SER A 27 -15.78 -15.26 4.78
C SER A 27 -14.51 -14.41 4.92
N LEU A 28 -14.31 -13.42 4.04
CA LEU A 28 -13.18 -12.49 4.11
C LEU A 28 -13.21 -11.63 5.38
N VAL A 29 -14.38 -11.11 5.75
CA VAL A 29 -14.55 -10.36 7.01
C VAL A 29 -14.22 -11.24 8.21
N ALA A 30 -14.70 -12.49 8.23
CA ALA A 30 -14.40 -13.45 9.30
C ALA A 30 -12.88 -13.76 9.37
N LEU A 31 -12.22 -13.93 8.21
CA LEU A 31 -10.78 -14.17 8.15
C LEU A 31 -9.98 -12.96 8.65
N VAL A 32 -10.37 -11.72 8.29
CA VAL A 32 -9.74 -10.50 8.80
C VAL A 32 -9.88 -10.41 10.32
N ALA A 33 -11.09 -10.66 10.85
CA ALA A 33 -11.35 -10.66 12.29
C ALA A 33 -10.51 -11.73 13.02
N TRP A 34 -10.47 -12.94 12.47
CA TRP A 34 -9.66 -14.02 13.03
C TRP A 34 -8.15 -13.72 12.99
N CYS A 35 -7.65 -13.15 11.90
CA CYS A 35 -6.25 -12.71 11.81
C CYS A 35 -5.93 -11.60 12.81
N HIS A 36 -6.90 -10.70 13.07
CA HIS A 36 -6.74 -9.64 14.06
C HIS A 36 -6.64 -10.20 15.48
N GLU A 37 -7.48 -11.16 15.86
CA GLU A 37 -7.40 -11.84 17.16
C GLU A 37 -6.10 -12.63 17.32
N LYS A 38 -5.54 -13.19 16.24
CA LYS A 38 -4.31 -13.99 16.24
C LYS A 38 -3.03 -13.18 15.99
N ASP A 39 -3.12 -11.85 16.00
CA ASP A 39 -2.01 -10.92 15.75
C ASP A 39 -1.21 -11.24 14.46
N ARG A 40 -1.94 -11.64 13.41
CA ARG A 40 -1.39 -11.90 12.07
C ARG A 40 -1.49 -10.66 11.21
N TRP A 41 -0.78 -9.60 11.60
CA TRP A 41 -0.85 -8.28 10.96
C TRP A 41 -0.59 -8.33 9.44
N GLU A 42 0.33 -9.19 8.98
CA GLU A 42 0.61 -9.38 7.56
C GLU A 42 -0.61 -9.90 6.79
N MET A 43 -1.30 -10.91 7.36
CA MET A 43 -2.49 -11.49 6.73
C MET A 43 -3.71 -10.56 6.77
N ILE A 44 -3.80 -9.69 7.78
CA ILE A 44 -4.84 -8.65 7.83
C ILE A 44 -4.76 -7.77 6.59
N LEU A 45 -3.55 -7.31 6.22
CA LEU A 45 -3.36 -6.46 5.04
C LEU A 45 -3.74 -7.19 3.75
N PHE A 46 -3.31 -8.45 3.57
CA PHE A 46 -3.63 -9.25 2.40
C PHE A 46 -5.13 -9.51 2.26
N TYR A 47 -5.79 -9.97 3.32
CA TYR A 47 -7.23 -10.26 3.28
C TYR A 47 -8.08 -8.99 3.19
N SER A 48 -7.66 -7.89 3.82
CA SER A 48 -8.35 -6.61 3.69
C SER A 48 -8.20 -6.03 2.28
N GLY A 49 -7.03 -6.17 1.65
CA GLY A 49 -6.83 -5.83 0.24
C GLY A 49 -7.75 -6.63 -0.68
N PHE A 50 -7.86 -7.94 -0.46
CA PHE A 50 -8.79 -8.79 -1.21
C PHE A 50 -10.27 -8.39 -0.97
N LEU A 51 -10.64 -8.10 0.27
CA LEU A 51 -11.98 -7.62 0.61
C LEU A 51 -12.30 -6.29 -0.10
N LEU A 52 -11.36 -5.34 -0.11
CA LEU A 52 -11.53 -4.06 -0.82
C LEU A 52 -11.73 -4.26 -2.32
N ALA A 53 -10.94 -5.13 -2.95
CA ALA A 53 -11.09 -5.47 -4.36
C ALA A 53 -12.48 -6.09 -4.65
N GLU A 54 -12.95 -7.02 -3.83
CA GLU A 54 -14.25 -7.66 -3.98
C GLU A 54 -15.41 -6.66 -3.83
N LEU A 55 -15.29 -5.71 -2.89
CA LEU A 55 -16.27 -4.64 -2.71
C LEU A 55 -16.28 -3.69 -3.91
N ASP A 56 -15.13 -3.42 -4.51
CA ASP A 56 -15.02 -2.57 -5.68
C ASP A 56 -15.65 -3.24 -6.92
N PHE A 57 -15.33 -4.50 -7.19
CA PHE A 57 -16.00 -5.29 -8.24
C PHE A 57 -17.50 -5.30 -8.09
N ARG A 58 -18.02 -5.47 -6.88
CA ARG A 58 -19.47 -5.44 -6.61
C ARG A 58 -20.06 -4.06 -6.89
N ARG A 59 -19.36 -2.98 -6.53
CA ARG A 59 -19.82 -1.61 -6.83
C ARG A 59 -19.88 -1.35 -8.32
N GLN A 60 -18.85 -1.77 -9.07
CA GLN A 60 -18.79 -1.62 -10.53
C GLN A 60 -19.94 -2.42 -11.18
N ALA A 61 -20.18 -3.65 -10.78
CA ALA A 61 -21.30 -4.46 -11.28
C ALA A 61 -22.66 -3.82 -11.01
N LEU A 62 -22.86 -3.25 -9.81
CA LEU A 62 -24.11 -2.54 -9.46
C LEU A 62 -24.25 -1.23 -10.25
N ALA A 63 -23.17 -0.50 -10.50
CA ALA A 63 -23.17 0.71 -11.32
C ALA A 63 -23.51 0.39 -12.78
N ALA A 64 -22.91 -0.66 -13.33
CA ALA A 64 -23.23 -1.14 -14.68
C ALA A 64 -24.71 -1.58 -14.81
N ALA A 65 -25.24 -2.30 -13.82
CA ALA A 65 -26.66 -2.68 -13.81
C ALA A 65 -27.61 -1.47 -13.75
N LYS A 66 -27.24 -0.42 -13.00
CA LYS A 66 -28.03 0.82 -12.92
C LYS A 66 -27.98 1.66 -14.19
N SER A 67 -26.89 1.63 -14.95
CA SER A 67 -26.78 2.39 -16.20
C SER A 67 -27.70 1.88 -17.31
N ILE A 68 -28.19 0.65 -17.19
CA ILE A 68 -29.13 0.03 -18.13
C ILE A 68 -30.60 0.49 -17.84
N LEU A 69 -30.90 0.99 -16.64
CA LEU A 69 -32.22 1.49 -16.26
C LEU A 69 -32.25 3.04 -16.37
N PRO A 70 -33.10 3.63 -17.22
CA PRO A 70 -33.25 5.07 -17.30
C PRO A 70 -33.85 5.63 -16.01
N THR A 71 -33.01 6.26 -15.20
CA THR A 71 -33.42 6.89 -13.94
C THR A 71 -33.52 8.41 -14.12
N THR A 72 -34.71 8.93 -14.14
CA THR A 72 -35.03 10.36 -13.98
C THR A 72 -34.77 10.74 -12.52
N SER A 73 -33.59 11.16 -12.15
CA SER A 73 -33.31 11.68 -10.81
C SER A 73 -32.53 13.00 -10.85
N SER A 74 -33.05 13.94 -10.05
CA SER A 74 -32.64 15.33 -9.88
C SER A 74 -31.10 15.55 -9.77
N ILE A 75 -30.59 16.36 -10.68
CA ILE A 75 -29.14 16.68 -10.86
C ILE A 75 -28.56 17.45 -9.66
N SER A 76 -29.33 18.22 -8.91
CA SER A 76 -28.81 19.11 -7.85
C SER A 76 -28.41 18.40 -6.55
N THR A 77 -29.15 17.39 -6.14
CA THR A 77 -28.84 16.59 -4.93
C THR A 77 -27.62 15.68 -5.11
N SER A 78 -27.30 15.32 -6.35
CA SER A 78 -26.14 14.46 -6.65
C SER A 78 -24.78 15.19 -6.46
N ALA A 79 -24.69 16.47 -6.85
CA ALA A 79 -23.42 17.24 -6.79
C ALA A 79 -23.00 17.56 -5.34
N GLN A 80 -23.95 17.94 -4.49
CA GLN A 80 -23.66 18.21 -3.07
C GLN A 80 -23.26 16.92 -2.35
N ARG A 81 -23.95 15.81 -2.59
CA ARG A 81 -23.61 14.51 -2.04
C ARG A 81 -22.24 14.06 -2.50
N GLN A 82 -21.89 14.24 -3.77
CA GLN A 82 -20.57 13.91 -4.30
C GLN A 82 -19.45 14.72 -3.63
N ARG A 83 -19.66 16.01 -3.41
CA ARG A 83 -18.69 16.86 -2.68
C ARG A 83 -18.45 16.37 -1.25
N LEU A 84 -19.52 16.02 -0.52
CA LEU A 84 -19.42 15.48 0.84
C LEU A 84 -18.61 14.18 0.88
N TRP A 85 -18.86 13.25 -0.03
CA TRP A 85 -18.09 12.00 -0.13
C TRP A 85 -16.62 12.26 -0.48
N THR A 86 -16.34 13.18 -1.40
CA THR A 86 -14.96 13.55 -1.74
C THR A 86 -14.24 14.14 -0.53
N SER A 87 -14.88 15.06 0.21
CA SER A 87 -14.30 15.63 1.43
C SER A 87 -14.06 14.57 2.50
N LEU A 88 -14.97 13.60 2.66
CA LEU A 88 -14.79 12.47 3.58
C LEU A 88 -13.56 11.63 3.19
N TYR A 89 -13.41 11.29 1.90
CA TYR A 89 -12.25 10.51 1.45
C TYR A 89 -10.93 11.26 1.62
N VAL A 90 -10.92 12.57 1.36
CA VAL A 90 -9.74 13.40 1.64
C VAL A 90 -9.42 13.43 3.13
N PHE A 91 -10.41 13.60 3.99
CA PHE A 91 -10.21 13.55 5.44
C PHE A 91 -9.65 12.19 5.89
N VAL A 92 -10.23 11.07 5.43
CA VAL A 92 -9.74 9.72 5.75
C VAL A 92 -8.32 9.51 5.22
N PHE A 93 -7.99 10.05 4.05
CA PHE A 93 -6.64 10.00 3.50
C PHE A 93 -5.63 10.74 4.41
N LEU A 94 -5.97 11.94 4.88
CA LEU A 94 -5.12 12.69 5.82
C LEU A 94 -4.95 11.98 7.15
N VAL A 95 -6.03 11.38 7.68
CA VAL A 95 -5.94 10.50 8.88
C VAL A 95 -5.02 9.32 8.60
N GLY A 96 -5.13 8.69 7.44
CA GLY A 96 -4.23 7.61 7.03
C GLY A 96 -2.76 8.04 6.99
N ILE A 97 -2.45 9.22 6.44
CA ILE A 97 -1.08 9.77 6.46
C ILE A 97 -0.59 9.96 7.92
N TYR A 98 -1.43 10.56 8.78
CA TYR A 98 -1.08 10.79 10.18
C TYR A 98 -0.80 9.47 10.92
N LEU A 99 -1.65 8.46 10.76
CA LEU A 99 -1.47 7.13 11.37
C LEU A 99 -0.27 6.38 10.79
N GLY A 100 0.05 6.59 9.51
CA GLY A 100 1.24 6.03 8.86
C GLY A 100 2.55 6.59 9.39
N GLY A 101 2.53 7.79 9.96
CA GLY A 101 3.66 8.43 10.64
C GLY A 101 3.86 7.98 12.08
N GLN A 102 3.41 6.79 12.47
CA GLN A 102 3.55 6.28 13.85
C GLN A 102 5.01 6.33 14.32
N PRO A 103 5.33 7.09 15.40
CA PRO A 103 6.67 7.12 15.97
C PRO A 103 7.08 5.73 16.48
N GLN A 104 8.33 5.34 16.25
CA GLN A 104 8.87 4.09 16.77
C GLN A 104 9.43 4.25 18.19
N GLU A 105 9.94 5.43 18.49
CA GLU A 105 10.50 5.81 19.79
C GLU A 105 9.87 7.11 20.29
N HIS A 106 9.94 7.36 21.57
CA HIS A 106 9.45 8.58 22.21
C HIS A 106 7.99 8.96 21.87
N VAL A 107 7.13 7.94 21.82
CA VAL A 107 5.71 8.07 21.43
C VAL A 107 4.97 9.10 22.30
N GLU A 108 5.36 9.23 23.57
CA GLU A 108 4.79 10.14 24.56
C GLU A 108 5.03 11.63 24.23
N HIS A 109 6.07 11.94 23.47
CA HIS A 109 6.40 13.33 23.10
C HIS A 109 5.70 13.79 21.79
N ALA A 110 5.14 12.86 21.04
CA ALA A 110 4.47 13.19 19.79
C ALA A 110 2.99 13.53 20.03
N PRO A 111 2.47 14.65 19.48
CA PRO A 111 1.10 15.12 19.69
C PRO A 111 0.06 14.06 19.33
N GLY A 112 -0.82 13.71 20.27
CA GLY A 112 -1.90 12.73 20.08
C GLY A 112 -1.47 11.25 20.13
N TRP A 113 -0.19 10.95 20.01
CA TRP A 113 0.30 9.56 19.95
C TRP A 113 0.28 8.85 21.31
N ALA A 114 0.42 9.56 22.42
CA ALA A 114 0.25 9.00 23.76
C ALA A 114 -1.14 8.33 23.91
N THR A 115 -2.20 9.01 23.46
CA THR A 115 -3.56 8.47 23.45
C THR A 115 -3.74 7.31 22.49
N LEU A 116 -3.26 7.44 21.24
CA LEU A 116 -3.35 6.37 20.24
C LEU A 116 -2.58 5.12 20.68
N HIS A 117 -1.44 5.29 21.34
CA HIS A 117 -0.66 4.18 21.84
C HIS A 117 -1.40 3.42 22.96
N SER A 118 -2.13 4.12 23.83
CA SER A 118 -2.93 3.48 24.87
C SER A 118 -4.11 2.66 24.35
N TRP A 119 -4.55 2.92 23.11
CA TRP A 119 -5.63 2.16 22.44
C TRP A 119 -5.14 0.90 21.74
N ILE A 120 -3.81 0.69 21.65
CA ILE A 120 -3.28 -0.55 21.07
C ILE A 120 -3.61 -1.72 22.00
N PRO A 121 -4.27 -2.77 21.50
CA PRO A 121 -4.61 -3.94 22.31
C PRO A 121 -3.36 -4.61 22.89
N THR A 122 -3.50 -5.17 24.09
CA THR A 122 -2.40 -5.84 24.80
C THR A 122 -1.90 -7.10 24.09
N TYR A 123 -2.74 -7.74 23.27
CA TYR A 123 -2.37 -8.91 22.48
C TYR A 123 -1.53 -8.59 21.23
N ALA A 124 -1.44 -7.32 20.82
CA ALA A 124 -0.65 -6.93 19.66
C ALA A 124 0.85 -7.00 19.99
N SER A 125 1.55 -7.98 19.42
CA SER A 125 3.00 -8.18 19.61
C SER A 125 3.82 -7.09 18.96
N HIS A 126 3.34 -6.56 17.84
CA HIS A 126 4.01 -5.53 17.04
C HIS A 126 3.35 -4.16 17.16
N LYS A 127 3.38 -3.58 18.35
CA LYS A 127 2.75 -2.27 18.64
C LYS A 127 3.16 -1.16 17.66
N GLN A 128 4.42 -1.16 17.22
CA GLN A 128 4.97 -0.18 16.26
C GLN A 128 4.37 -0.29 14.84
N ARG A 129 3.68 -1.38 14.51
CA ARG A 129 3.05 -1.61 13.19
C ARG A 129 1.53 -1.56 13.22
N TYR A 130 0.96 -1.45 14.41
CA TYR A 130 -0.49 -1.53 14.58
C TYR A 130 -1.22 -0.43 13.79
N TRP A 131 -0.88 0.83 14.04
CA TRP A 131 -1.52 1.96 13.35
C TRP A 131 -1.08 2.09 11.89
N VAL A 132 0.16 1.71 11.56
CA VAL A 132 0.65 1.68 10.18
C VAL A 132 -0.16 0.70 9.31
N GLY A 133 -0.57 -0.44 9.86
CA GLY A 133 -1.47 -1.37 9.17
C GLY A 133 -2.84 -0.75 8.86
N TRP A 134 -3.47 -0.10 9.84
CA TRP A 134 -4.72 0.62 9.64
C TRP A 134 -4.57 1.79 8.68
N ALA A 135 -3.46 2.54 8.78
CA ALA A 135 -3.13 3.62 7.84
C ALA A 135 -3.11 3.13 6.38
N ALA A 136 -2.44 2.02 6.11
CA ALA A 136 -2.38 1.44 4.77
C ALA A 136 -3.78 1.14 4.21
N LEU A 137 -4.66 0.54 5.02
CA LEU A 137 -6.04 0.25 4.63
C LEU A 137 -6.85 1.53 4.34
N LEU A 138 -6.74 2.55 5.20
CA LEU A 138 -7.43 3.82 5.02
C LEU A 138 -6.94 4.55 3.76
N LEU A 139 -5.64 4.56 3.51
CA LEU A 139 -5.04 5.17 2.31
C LEU A 139 -5.50 4.47 1.02
N VAL A 140 -5.46 3.15 0.98
CA VAL A 140 -5.93 2.39 -0.19
C VAL A 140 -7.41 2.59 -0.39
N TRP A 141 -8.24 2.46 0.66
CA TRP A 141 -9.67 2.63 0.57
C TRP A 141 -10.07 4.04 0.11
N SER A 142 -9.50 5.08 0.69
CA SER A 142 -9.80 6.47 0.32
C SER A 142 -9.38 6.80 -1.10
N THR A 143 -8.20 6.36 -1.52
CA THR A 143 -7.67 6.57 -2.88
C THR A 143 -8.51 5.82 -3.91
N SER A 144 -8.89 4.57 -3.67
CA SER A 144 -9.72 3.77 -4.59
C SER A 144 -11.10 4.38 -4.81
N ASN A 145 -11.63 5.13 -3.84
CA ASN A 145 -12.97 5.70 -3.90
C ASN A 145 -13.03 7.19 -4.29
N SER A 146 -11.89 7.88 -4.43
CA SER A 146 -11.84 9.31 -4.74
C SER A 146 -11.08 9.60 -6.04
N PRO A 147 -11.77 10.03 -7.12
CA PRO A 147 -11.10 10.45 -8.36
C PRO A 147 -10.12 11.61 -8.16
N LEU A 148 -10.35 12.46 -7.15
CA LEU A 148 -9.44 13.56 -6.79
C LEU A 148 -8.10 13.00 -6.29
N LEU A 149 -8.13 12.03 -5.37
CA LEU A 149 -6.94 11.41 -4.84
C LEU A 149 -6.22 10.55 -5.90
N GLN A 150 -6.97 9.86 -6.75
CA GLN A 150 -6.41 9.08 -7.86
C GLN A 150 -5.56 9.93 -8.79
N ARG A 151 -5.92 11.20 -9.03
CA ARG A 151 -5.13 12.11 -9.87
C ARG A 151 -3.70 12.32 -9.34
N LEU A 152 -3.50 12.23 -8.01
CA LEU A 152 -2.16 12.31 -7.41
C LEU A 152 -1.28 11.13 -7.84
N PHE A 153 -1.90 9.97 -8.07
CA PHE A 153 -1.22 8.71 -8.37
C PHE A 153 -1.22 8.34 -9.86
N THR A 154 -1.96 9.07 -10.69
CA THR A 154 -2.04 8.82 -12.15
C THR A 154 -1.09 9.68 -12.98
N ASN A 155 -0.28 10.51 -12.36
CA ASN A 155 0.76 11.26 -13.07
C ASN A 155 1.91 10.35 -13.53
N SER A 156 2.61 10.74 -14.60
CA SER A 156 3.66 9.93 -15.22
C SER A 156 4.79 9.48 -14.28
N PRO A 157 5.37 10.34 -13.40
CA PRO A 157 6.40 9.91 -12.45
C PRO A 157 5.92 8.82 -11.49
N VAL A 158 4.73 8.97 -10.91
CA VAL A 158 4.19 7.99 -9.95
C VAL A 158 3.83 6.68 -10.64
N GLN A 159 3.29 6.74 -11.86
CA GLN A 159 3.04 5.54 -12.68
C GLN A 159 4.35 4.79 -12.99
N TYR A 160 5.42 5.52 -13.29
CA TYR A 160 6.74 4.93 -13.48
C TYR A 160 7.25 4.25 -12.20
N LEU A 161 7.16 4.93 -11.03
CA LEU A 161 7.51 4.32 -9.75
C LEU A 161 6.67 3.08 -9.44
N GLY A 162 5.38 3.11 -9.77
CA GLY A 162 4.50 1.95 -9.68
C GLY A 162 4.99 0.78 -10.55
N LYS A 163 5.43 1.06 -11.77
CA LYS A 163 5.97 0.05 -12.68
C LYS A 163 7.23 -0.64 -12.14
N ILE A 164 8.13 0.11 -11.51
CA ILE A 164 9.39 -0.42 -10.95
C ILE A 164 9.26 -0.81 -9.47
N SER A 165 8.06 -0.75 -8.86
CA SER A 165 7.85 -0.86 -7.41
C SER A 165 8.40 -2.14 -6.80
N PHE A 166 8.25 -3.28 -7.48
CA PHE A 166 8.79 -4.57 -7.02
C PHE A 166 10.33 -4.55 -6.98
N SER A 167 10.95 -4.09 -8.07
CA SER A 167 12.41 -3.96 -8.16
C SER A 167 12.95 -2.94 -7.15
N LEU A 168 12.19 -1.85 -6.93
CA LEU A 168 12.52 -0.82 -5.96
C LEU A 168 12.49 -1.39 -4.52
N TYR A 169 11.48 -2.20 -4.22
CA TYR A 169 11.39 -2.91 -2.94
C TYR A 169 12.58 -3.86 -2.73
N LEU A 170 13.05 -4.56 -3.75
CA LEU A 170 14.20 -5.46 -3.64
C LEU A 170 15.53 -4.70 -3.50
N MET A 171 15.68 -3.59 -4.22
CA MET A 171 16.96 -2.87 -4.31
C MET A 171 17.17 -1.82 -3.22
N HIS A 172 16.09 -1.30 -2.56
CA HIS A 172 16.25 -0.26 -1.55
C HIS A 172 17.16 -0.68 -0.39
N GLY A 173 17.01 -1.89 0.14
CA GLY A 173 17.84 -2.38 1.24
C GLY A 173 19.33 -2.42 0.89
N PRO A 174 19.75 -3.16 -0.14
CA PRO A 174 21.16 -3.19 -0.57
C PRO A 174 21.73 -1.81 -0.89
N VAL A 175 20.99 -0.94 -1.57
CA VAL A 175 21.47 0.42 -1.94
C VAL A 175 21.61 1.30 -0.71
N THR A 176 20.63 1.33 0.19
CA THR A 176 20.70 2.13 1.42
C THR A 176 21.86 1.67 2.30
N HIS A 177 22.09 0.34 2.43
CA HIS A 177 23.21 -0.18 3.22
C HIS A 177 24.59 0.07 2.61
N THR A 178 24.69 0.30 1.31
CA THR A 178 25.95 0.57 0.63
C THR A 178 26.14 2.07 0.37
N ILE A 179 25.31 2.65 -0.51
CA ILE A 179 25.41 4.04 -0.96
C ILE A 179 24.82 5.00 0.08
N GLY A 180 23.65 4.66 0.67
CA GLY A 180 22.95 5.51 1.62
C GLY A 180 23.83 5.82 2.85
N TYR A 181 24.29 4.80 3.56
CA TYR A 181 25.14 5.01 4.75
C TYR A 181 26.50 5.64 4.41
N ALA A 182 27.11 5.24 3.29
CA ALA A 182 28.37 5.83 2.87
C ALA A 182 28.23 7.32 2.54
N SER A 183 27.17 7.72 1.83
CA SER A 183 26.90 9.12 1.51
C SER A 183 26.58 9.93 2.78
N MET A 184 25.83 9.36 3.73
CA MET A 184 25.48 10.01 4.99
C MET A 184 26.76 10.29 5.82
N ASP A 185 27.63 9.29 6.00
CA ASP A 185 28.91 9.44 6.70
C ASP A 185 29.80 10.48 6.02
N PHE A 186 29.90 10.47 4.69
CA PHE A 186 30.67 11.44 3.92
C PHE A 186 30.16 12.88 4.13
N PHE A 187 28.85 13.13 4.05
CA PHE A 187 28.32 14.48 4.19
C PHE A 187 28.39 14.98 5.63
N TRP A 188 28.18 14.15 6.63
CA TRP A 188 28.33 14.55 8.02
C TRP A 188 29.78 14.92 8.36
N ARG A 189 30.77 14.18 7.84
CA ARG A 189 32.20 14.55 7.99
C ARG A 189 32.56 15.83 7.25
N THR A 190 31.93 16.12 6.10
CA THR A 190 32.28 17.26 5.25
C THR A 190 31.57 18.54 5.68
N ILE A 191 30.30 18.46 6.03
CA ILE A 191 29.44 19.61 6.41
C ILE A 191 29.55 19.90 7.91
N GLY A 192 29.87 18.88 8.70
CA GLY A 192 29.93 18.92 10.16
C GLY A 192 28.64 18.47 10.83
N GLU A 193 28.77 17.98 12.06
CA GLU A 193 27.66 17.51 12.90
C GLU A 193 27.37 18.44 14.09
N ASP A 194 28.09 19.55 14.17
CA ASP A 194 28.11 20.43 15.36
C ASP A 194 26.78 21.17 15.59
N THR A 195 26.02 21.41 14.53
CA THR A 195 24.75 22.12 14.60
C THR A 195 23.63 21.25 14.04
N TYR A 196 22.43 21.32 14.66
CA TYR A 196 21.24 20.63 14.18
C TYR A 196 21.00 20.87 12.67
N MET A 197 21.13 22.11 12.21
CA MET A 197 20.95 22.47 10.80
C MET A 197 21.96 21.81 9.86
N THR A 198 23.25 21.75 10.21
CA THR A 198 24.28 21.11 9.38
C THR A 198 24.06 19.61 9.27
N LYS A 199 23.65 18.98 10.37
CA LYS A 199 23.31 17.57 10.42
C LYS A 199 22.10 17.24 9.52
N GLU A 200 21.04 18.05 9.57
CA GLU A 200 19.84 17.88 8.73
C GLU A 200 20.15 18.10 7.24
N ILE A 201 20.95 19.11 6.89
CA ILE A 201 21.38 19.35 5.50
C ILE A 201 22.15 18.15 4.97
N GLY A 202 23.13 17.63 5.72
CA GLY A 202 23.88 16.44 5.34
C GLY A 202 22.98 15.23 5.11
N PHE A 203 22.02 15.01 6.02
CA PHE A 203 21.03 13.93 5.88
C PHE A 203 20.16 14.09 4.63
N VAL A 204 19.62 15.28 4.36
CA VAL A 204 18.78 15.54 3.18
C VAL A 204 19.53 15.28 1.87
N ILE A 205 20.80 15.75 1.77
CA ILE A 205 21.61 15.50 0.57
C ILE A 205 21.86 14.00 0.40
N ALA A 206 22.25 13.31 1.46
CA ALA A 206 22.46 11.86 1.43
C ALA A 206 21.19 11.10 1.05
N ALA A 207 20.03 11.48 1.58
CA ALA A 207 18.74 10.89 1.25
C ALA A 207 18.37 11.09 -0.23
N ILE A 208 18.65 12.26 -0.82
CA ILE A 208 18.41 12.50 -2.25
C ILE A 208 19.30 11.55 -3.10
N ILE A 209 20.55 11.37 -2.73
CA ILE A 209 21.47 10.46 -3.43
C ILE A 209 21.02 9.01 -3.29
N ASP A 210 20.61 8.61 -2.08
CA ASP A 210 20.11 7.25 -1.82
C ASP A 210 18.85 6.95 -2.64
N ILE A 211 17.86 7.86 -2.64
CA ILE A 211 16.64 7.73 -3.43
C ILE A 211 16.95 7.64 -4.93
N ALA A 212 17.79 8.55 -5.46
CA ALA A 212 18.15 8.54 -6.87
C ALA A 212 18.87 7.25 -7.29
N SER A 213 19.82 6.80 -6.47
CA SER A 213 20.57 5.56 -6.68
C SER A 213 19.66 4.33 -6.60
N THR A 214 18.70 4.32 -5.67
CA THR A 214 17.72 3.24 -5.52
C THR A 214 16.80 3.15 -6.74
N ILE A 215 16.29 4.28 -7.24
CA ILE A 215 15.46 4.31 -8.45
C ILE A 215 16.25 3.81 -9.67
N TRP A 216 17.50 4.25 -9.82
CA TRP A 216 18.38 3.82 -10.90
C TRP A 216 18.67 2.31 -10.84
N ALA A 217 19.06 1.80 -9.67
CA ALA A 217 19.31 0.37 -9.46
C ALA A 217 18.05 -0.48 -9.70
N ALA A 218 16.89 0.01 -9.25
CA ALA A 218 15.60 -0.65 -9.46
C ALA A 218 15.22 -0.71 -10.95
N ASP A 219 15.45 0.35 -11.72
CA ASP A 219 15.18 0.36 -13.18
C ASP A 219 16.07 -0.65 -13.92
N ILE A 220 17.36 -0.71 -13.57
CA ILE A 220 18.27 -1.72 -14.12
C ILE A 220 17.80 -3.13 -13.76
N PHE A 221 17.49 -3.39 -12.49
CA PHE A 221 17.02 -4.70 -12.03
C PHE A 221 15.73 -5.12 -12.75
N MET A 222 14.77 -4.21 -12.90
CA MET A 222 13.54 -4.48 -13.64
C MET A 222 13.82 -4.91 -15.08
N ARG A 223 14.73 -4.24 -15.77
CA ARG A 223 15.03 -4.51 -17.19
C ARG A 223 15.84 -5.80 -17.37
N VAL A 224 16.79 -6.07 -16.47
CA VAL A 224 17.76 -7.17 -16.62
C VAL A 224 17.25 -8.46 -16.00
N VAL A 225 16.45 -8.37 -14.93
CA VAL A 225 16.01 -9.56 -14.16
C VAL A 225 14.51 -9.73 -14.23
N ASP A 226 13.72 -8.76 -13.76
CA ASP A 226 12.29 -8.92 -13.58
C ASP A 226 11.55 -9.15 -14.91
N THR A 227 11.74 -8.27 -15.88
CA THR A 227 11.10 -8.37 -17.20
C THR A 227 11.46 -9.69 -17.93
N PRO A 228 12.74 -10.09 -18.06
CA PRO A 228 13.09 -11.36 -18.67
C PRO A 228 12.52 -12.58 -17.93
N THR A 229 12.49 -12.53 -16.59
CA THR A 229 11.92 -13.63 -15.78
C THR A 229 10.42 -13.80 -16.04
N VAL A 230 9.68 -12.70 -16.13
CA VAL A 230 8.24 -12.72 -16.48
C VAL A 230 8.03 -13.27 -17.89
N HIS A 231 8.85 -12.88 -18.86
CA HIS A 231 8.79 -13.43 -20.22
C HIS A 231 9.09 -14.92 -20.26
N LEU A 232 10.12 -15.37 -19.51
CA LEU A 232 10.44 -16.78 -19.40
C LEU A 232 9.30 -17.60 -18.78
N ALA A 233 8.68 -17.06 -17.71
CA ALA A 233 7.54 -17.71 -17.07
C ALA A 233 6.35 -17.86 -18.01
N LYS A 234 6.01 -16.80 -18.77
CA LYS A 234 4.94 -16.85 -19.80
C LYS A 234 5.25 -17.84 -20.92
N TRP A 235 6.49 -17.82 -21.43
CA TRP A 235 6.91 -18.80 -22.43
C TRP A 235 6.78 -20.24 -21.94
N PHE A 236 7.17 -20.49 -20.68
CA PHE A 236 7.02 -21.81 -20.07
C PHE A 236 5.54 -22.18 -19.89
N GLU A 237 4.72 -21.27 -19.44
CA GLU A 237 3.27 -21.44 -19.31
C GLU A 237 2.64 -21.81 -20.66
N GLU A 238 2.91 -21.06 -21.72
CA GLU A 238 2.41 -21.34 -23.08
C GLU A 238 2.81 -22.73 -23.61
N LYS A 239 3.99 -23.23 -23.18
CA LYS A 239 4.46 -24.57 -23.58
C LYS A 239 3.86 -25.70 -22.75
N CYS A 240 3.43 -25.41 -21.53
CA CYS A 240 2.95 -26.43 -20.57
C CYS A 240 1.42 -26.49 -20.48
N ILE A 241 0.70 -25.43 -20.89
CA ILE A 241 -0.76 -25.46 -20.92
C ILE A 241 -1.22 -26.21 -22.17
N VAL A 242 -1.99 -27.27 -21.96
CA VAL A 242 -2.74 -27.93 -23.02
C VAL A 242 -3.84 -26.97 -23.47
N SER A 243 -3.78 -26.48 -24.71
CA SER A 243 -4.90 -25.75 -25.33
C SER A 243 -6.10 -26.69 -25.34
N LEU A 244 -7.06 -26.41 -24.46
CA LEU A 244 -8.39 -27.03 -24.54
C LEU A 244 -9.07 -26.39 -25.77
N GLU A 245 -8.92 -27.05 -26.95
CA GLU A 245 -9.77 -26.82 -28.10
C GLU A 245 -11.19 -27.36 -27.86
#